data_2ff1ad0128bdc4283998305a08e21470
#
_entry.id   2ff1ad0128bdc4283998305a08e21470
#
_cell.length_a   1.000
_cell.length_b   1.000
_cell.length_c   1.000
_cell.angle_alpha   90.00
_cell.angle_beta   90.00
_cell.angle_gamma   90.00
#
_symmetry.space_group_name_H-M   'P 1'
#
loop_
_entity.id
_entity.type
_entity.pdbx_description
1 polymer ?
#
loop_
_entity_poly.entity_id
_entity_poly.type
_entity_poly.pdbx_seq_one_letter_code
_entity_poly.pdbx_strand_id
1 'polypeptide(L)'
;MFVELYAQTDIGRVRQGNEDNFLVLDLASGGSWSGSDGEREPPERIRRFEVGGEGLVLIVSDGMGGALAGDVASRMAVESVREMLTEEDSEHTTDSQGARVSLVDCLRNATGYANYAIHRKSLEDPRCSGMGATLTAAAIAGHSMDFVQVGDSRAYVIRGDEIKLTTKDQSLVQQLVDVGQITEEDAETHMFRNVILQALGAQSDLTPVVSRVHLQRGDIMLLCSDGLSGKMRAEEMLQIVASNDGDLAAACDALVKEANRRGGEDNITVVLARFDGEDLDAPAREPITVELAALEDDKTLPGTEDDTSPIP
;
A
#
# COMPACT_ATOMS: atom_id res chain seq x y z
N MET A 1 -20.92 -7.12 -2.28
CA MET A 1 -19.74 -7.08 -3.19
C MET A 1 -18.91 -8.33 -2.99
N PHE A 2 -18.47 -8.98 -4.09
CA PHE A 2 -17.53 -10.09 -4.04
C PHE A 2 -16.15 -9.64 -4.48
N VAL A 3 -15.13 -10.19 -3.85
CA VAL A 3 -13.75 -10.04 -4.27
C VAL A 3 -13.15 -11.40 -4.62
N GLU A 4 -12.37 -11.43 -5.70
CA GLU A 4 -11.44 -12.52 -6.02
C GLU A 4 -10.05 -11.94 -6.06
N LEU A 5 -9.10 -12.56 -5.36
CA LEU A 5 -7.77 -12.01 -5.24
C LEU A 5 -6.68 -13.08 -5.31
N TYR A 6 -5.49 -12.62 -5.67
CA TYR A 6 -4.27 -13.39 -5.62
C TYR A 6 -3.07 -12.47 -5.32
N ALA A 7 -2.10 -12.97 -4.61
CA ALA A 7 -0.86 -12.27 -4.32
C ALA A 7 0.33 -13.19 -4.56
N GLN A 8 1.44 -12.61 -4.95
CA GLN A 8 2.69 -13.33 -5.12
C GLN A 8 3.86 -12.41 -4.73
N THR A 9 4.81 -12.97 -4.00
CA THR A 9 6.09 -12.35 -3.72
C THR A 9 7.22 -13.25 -4.21
N ASP A 10 8.26 -12.67 -4.79
CA ASP A 10 9.40 -13.38 -5.37
C ASP A 10 10.69 -12.65 -5.00
N ILE A 11 11.73 -13.40 -4.67
CA ILE A 11 13.04 -12.85 -4.26
C ILE A 11 13.77 -12.10 -5.39
N GLY A 12 13.34 -12.31 -6.64
CA GLY A 12 14.07 -11.83 -7.81
C GLY A 12 15.24 -12.73 -8.16
N ARG A 13 16.20 -12.20 -8.94
CA ARG A 13 17.36 -12.96 -9.43
C ARG A 13 18.68 -12.56 -8.81
N VAL A 14 18.72 -11.41 -8.12
CA VAL A 14 19.96 -10.79 -7.62
C VAL A 14 20.00 -10.75 -6.10
N ARG A 15 18.86 -10.49 -5.45
CA ARG A 15 18.77 -10.43 -4.00
C ARG A 15 18.96 -11.81 -3.35
N GLN A 16 19.47 -11.85 -2.11
CA GLN A 16 19.69 -13.10 -1.35
C GLN A 16 18.56 -13.38 -0.36
N GLY A 17 17.77 -12.37 -0.01
CA GLY A 17 16.60 -12.41 0.87
C GLY A 17 15.43 -11.67 0.23
N ASN A 18 14.24 -11.99 0.67
CA ASN A 18 13.05 -11.24 0.30
C ASN A 18 12.72 -10.29 1.44
N GLU A 19 12.81 -8.99 1.18
CA GLU A 19 12.49 -7.92 2.12
C GLU A 19 11.09 -7.37 1.90
N ASP A 20 10.41 -7.80 0.82
CA ASP A 20 9.01 -7.47 0.54
C ASP A 20 8.06 -8.29 1.40
N ASN A 21 6.91 -7.70 1.69
CA ASN A 21 5.78 -8.38 2.31
C ASN A 21 4.45 -7.87 1.75
N PHE A 22 3.38 -8.67 1.92
CA PHE A 22 2.01 -8.26 1.62
C PHE A 22 1.06 -8.72 2.71
N LEU A 23 -0.11 -8.10 2.77
CA LEU A 23 -1.23 -8.51 3.62
C LEU A 23 -2.54 -8.45 2.85
N VAL A 24 -3.33 -9.49 3.02
CA VAL A 24 -4.77 -9.52 2.73
C VAL A 24 -5.48 -9.71 4.06
N LEU A 25 -6.42 -8.83 4.39
CA LEU A 25 -7.17 -8.87 5.66
C LEU A 25 -8.65 -8.62 5.42
N ASP A 26 -9.47 -9.68 5.53
CA ASP A 26 -10.93 -9.57 5.57
C ASP A 26 -11.35 -9.25 7.02
N LEU A 27 -11.79 -8.03 7.24
CA LEU A 27 -12.15 -7.55 8.58
C LEU A 27 -13.42 -8.21 9.14
N ALA A 28 -14.33 -8.63 8.26
CA ALA A 28 -15.59 -9.24 8.68
C ALA A 28 -15.38 -10.65 9.26
N SER A 29 -14.49 -11.45 8.65
CA SER A 29 -14.20 -12.81 9.14
C SER A 29 -12.95 -12.88 10.02
N GLY A 30 -12.13 -11.83 10.08
CA GLY A 30 -10.79 -11.86 10.67
C GLY A 30 -9.82 -12.72 9.87
N GLY A 31 -10.20 -13.14 8.66
CA GLY A 31 -9.36 -13.95 7.78
C GLY A 31 -8.19 -13.13 7.22
N SER A 32 -6.98 -13.67 7.30
CA SER A 32 -5.80 -13.00 6.76
C SER A 32 -4.90 -13.96 6.00
N TRP A 33 -4.07 -13.39 5.10
CA TRP A 33 -2.99 -14.04 4.39
C TRP A 33 -1.87 -13.04 4.13
N SER A 34 -0.65 -13.41 4.45
CA SER A 34 0.52 -12.54 4.30
C SER A 34 1.71 -13.26 3.70
N GLY A 35 2.66 -12.52 3.16
CA GLY A 35 3.92 -13.05 2.67
C GLY A 35 4.75 -13.74 3.76
N SER A 36 4.54 -13.38 5.04
CA SER A 36 5.21 -13.96 6.20
C SER A 36 4.63 -15.32 6.63
N ASP A 37 3.42 -15.67 6.18
CA ASP A 37 2.76 -16.92 6.61
C ASP A 37 3.43 -18.18 6.02
N GLY A 38 4.33 -18.01 5.03
CA GLY A 38 5.02 -19.11 4.35
C GLY A 38 4.14 -19.91 3.39
N GLU A 39 2.87 -19.53 3.24
CA GLU A 39 1.92 -20.14 2.32
C GLU A 39 1.99 -19.44 0.97
N ARG A 40 2.25 -20.18 -0.10
CA ARG A 40 2.31 -19.62 -1.47
C ARG A 40 0.95 -19.40 -2.10
N GLU A 41 -0.05 -20.17 -1.67
CA GLU A 41 -1.41 -20.08 -2.17
C GLU A 41 -2.31 -19.45 -1.12
N PRO A 42 -3.28 -18.62 -1.53
CA PRO A 42 -4.24 -18.05 -0.58
C PRO A 42 -5.06 -19.18 0.06
N PRO A 43 -5.34 -19.11 1.37
CA PRO A 43 -6.36 -19.94 1.96
C PRO A 43 -7.66 -19.86 1.16
N GLU A 44 -8.36 -20.99 0.94
CA GLU A 44 -9.55 -21.04 0.07
C GLU A 44 -10.58 -19.96 0.41
N ARG A 45 -10.76 -19.68 1.72
CA ARG A 45 -11.65 -18.64 2.24
C ARG A 45 -11.24 -17.20 1.89
N ILE A 46 -9.96 -16.98 1.55
CA ILE A 46 -9.40 -15.66 1.21
C ILE A 46 -9.30 -15.47 -0.31
N ARG A 47 -9.33 -16.56 -1.09
CA ARG A 47 -9.20 -16.48 -2.54
C ARG A 47 -10.40 -15.81 -3.21
N ARG A 48 -11.63 -16.12 -2.72
CA ARG A 48 -12.88 -15.53 -3.21
C ARG A 48 -13.92 -15.51 -2.11
N PHE A 49 -14.39 -14.33 -1.77
CA PHE A 49 -15.34 -14.15 -0.67
C PHE A 49 -16.19 -12.89 -0.86
N GLU A 50 -17.27 -12.79 -0.07
CA GLU A 50 -18.08 -11.59 0.02
C GLU A 50 -17.46 -10.64 1.05
N VAL A 51 -17.19 -9.40 0.62
CA VAL A 51 -16.67 -8.36 1.50
C VAL A 51 -17.80 -7.88 2.41
N GLY A 52 -17.62 -8.03 3.71
CA GLY A 52 -18.59 -7.61 4.72
C GLY A 52 -18.58 -6.09 4.96
N GLY A 53 -19.44 -5.64 5.89
CA GLY A 53 -19.61 -4.21 6.19
C GLY A 53 -18.39 -3.56 6.85
N GLU A 54 -17.53 -4.35 7.47
CA GLU A 54 -16.25 -3.92 8.07
C GLU A 54 -15.20 -3.60 7.00
N GLY A 55 -15.29 -4.23 5.83
CA GLY A 55 -14.42 -4.00 4.69
C GLY A 55 -13.25 -4.97 4.58
N LEU A 56 -12.36 -4.64 3.63
CA LEU A 56 -11.17 -5.41 3.26
C LEU A 56 -9.98 -4.48 3.23
N VAL A 57 -8.82 -4.94 3.73
CA VAL A 57 -7.54 -4.23 3.63
C VAL A 57 -6.53 -5.08 2.89
N LEU A 58 -5.84 -4.45 1.93
CA LEU A 58 -4.79 -5.06 1.12
C LEU A 58 -3.54 -4.18 1.22
N ILE A 59 -2.37 -4.78 1.42
CA ILE A 59 -1.10 -4.04 1.63
C ILE A 59 0.01 -4.70 0.82
N VAL A 60 0.91 -3.85 0.29
CA VAL A 60 2.27 -4.21 -0.13
C VAL A 60 3.23 -3.33 0.65
N SER A 61 4.31 -3.92 1.16
CA SER A 61 5.37 -3.25 1.90
C SER A 61 6.71 -3.76 1.45
N ASP A 62 7.58 -2.85 1.03
CA ASP A 62 8.96 -3.11 0.59
C ASP A 62 9.90 -2.65 1.70
N GLY A 63 10.72 -3.55 2.18
CA GLY A 63 11.62 -3.32 3.30
C GLY A 63 13.00 -2.84 2.88
N MET A 64 13.54 -1.86 3.60
CA MET A 64 14.87 -1.30 3.36
C MET A 64 15.72 -1.33 4.62
N GLY A 65 17.05 -1.36 4.46
CA GLY A 65 18.01 -1.35 5.57
C GLY A 65 19.01 -2.51 5.56
N GLY A 66 19.04 -3.26 4.45
CA GLY A 66 19.86 -4.46 4.25
C GLY A 66 19.17 -5.75 4.74
N ALA A 67 19.63 -6.88 4.23
CA ALA A 67 18.93 -8.18 4.14
C ALA A 67 18.21 -8.72 5.41
N LEU A 68 18.53 -8.27 6.60
CA LEU A 68 17.83 -8.67 7.83
C LEU A 68 16.92 -7.55 8.36
N ALA A 69 17.32 -6.30 8.17
CA ALA A 69 16.60 -5.16 8.73
C ALA A 69 15.38 -4.80 7.88
N GLY A 70 15.47 -4.91 6.55
CA GLY A 70 14.36 -4.68 5.63
C GLY A 70 13.23 -5.71 5.81
N ASP A 71 13.55 -7.02 5.87
CA ASP A 71 12.57 -8.08 6.16
C ASP A 71 11.84 -7.84 7.50
N VAL A 72 12.56 -7.43 8.54
CA VAL A 72 11.95 -7.08 9.82
C VAL A 72 11.02 -5.89 9.69
N ALA A 73 11.42 -4.84 8.95
CA ALA A 73 10.63 -3.62 8.81
C ALA A 73 9.32 -3.87 8.05
N SER A 74 9.38 -4.52 6.87
CA SER A 74 8.18 -4.81 6.07
C SER A 74 7.21 -5.75 6.80
N ARG A 75 7.74 -6.77 7.50
CA ARG A 75 6.93 -7.64 8.35
C ARG A 75 6.27 -6.87 9.49
N MET A 76 7.00 -6.03 10.21
CA MET A 76 6.43 -5.18 11.26
C MET A 76 5.37 -4.24 10.71
N ALA A 77 5.55 -3.70 9.52
CA ALA A 77 4.57 -2.82 8.87
C ALA A 77 3.22 -3.53 8.70
N VAL A 78 3.21 -4.73 8.11
CA VAL A 78 1.97 -5.46 7.86
C VAL A 78 1.36 -6.03 9.14
N GLU A 79 2.19 -6.53 10.09
CA GLU A 79 1.72 -7.06 11.37
C GLU A 79 1.11 -5.98 12.25
N SER A 80 1.77 -4.82 12.38
CA SER A 80 1.23 -3.70 13.17
C SER A 80 -0.11 -3.20 12.63
N VAL A 81 -0.26 -3.10 11.30
CA VAL A 81 -1.55 -2.73 10.72
C VAL A 81 -2.61 -3.79 10.98
N ARG A 82 -2.28 -5.08 10.81
CA ARG A 82 -3.20 -6.18 11.10
C ARG A 82 -3.66 -6.15 12.56
N GLU A 83 -2.74 -6.05 13.51
CA GLU A 83 -3.05 -5.99 14.94
C GLU A 83 -3.99 -4.83 15.26
N MET A 84 -3.64 -3.62 14.84
CA MET A 84 -4.44 -2.42 15.07
C MET A 84 -5.85 -2.48 14.50
N LEU A 85 -6.05 -3.17 13.36
CA LEU A 85 -7.36 -3.27 12.71
C LEU A 85 -8.19 -4.46 13.21
N THR A 86 -7.58 -5.45 13.91
CA THR A 86 -8.27 -6.65 14.42
C THR A 86 -8.51 -6.65 15.92
N GLU A 87 -7.92 -5.72 16.68
CA GLU A 87 -8.17 -5.58 18.11
C GLU A 87 -9.63 -5.14 18.38
N GLU A 88 -10.40 -6.01 19.07
CA GLU A 88 -11.84 -5.80 19.36
C GLU A 88 -12.12 -4.58 20.27
N ASP A 89 -11.16 -4.18 21.13
CA ASP A 89 -11.27 -3.08 22.08
C ASP A 89 -10.64 -1.77 21.57
N SER A 90 -10.38 -1.65 20.26
CA SER A 90 -9.74 -0.45 19.77
C SER A 90 -10.67 0.77 19.93
N GLU A 91 -10.34 1.66 20.87
CA GLU A 91 -10.90 3.02 20.99
C GLU A 91 -10.85 3.80 19.67
N HIS A 92 -10.15 3.22 18.66
CA HIS A 92 -9.92 3.77 17.33
C HIS A 92 -11.10 3.58 16.36
N THR A 93 -12.14 2.82 16.71
CA THR A 93 -13.30 2.59 15.85
C THR A 93 -14.39 3.67 15.99
N THR A 94 -14.28 4.52 17.02
CA THR A 94 -15.20 5.64 17.24
C THR A 94 -14.42 6.92 17.51
N ASP A 95 -14.90 8.03 16.96
CA ASP A 95 -14.35 9.36 17.23
C ASP A 95 -14.74 9.87 18.63
N SER A 96 -14.23 11.05 19.01
CA SER A 96 -14.55 11.72 20.27
C SER A 96 -16.04 12.07 20.46
N GLN A 97 -16.86 11.94 19.41
CA GLN A 97 -18.30 12.17 19.39
C GLN A 97 -19.10 10.86 19.37
N GLY A 98 -18.43 9.69 19.36
CA GLY A 98 -19.04 8.36 19.31
C GLY A 98 -19.49 7.93 17.91
N ALA A 99 -19.09 8.64 16.85
CA ALA A 99 -19.33 8.21 15.47
C ALA A 99 -18.27 7.19 15.03
N ARG A 100 -18.66 6.25 14.17
CA ARG A 100 -17.73 5.24 13.63
C ARG A 100 -16.70 5.92 12.72
N VAL A 101 -15.42 5.71 13.02
CA VAL A 101 -14.30 6.19 12.19
C VAL A 101 -14.31 5.44 10.85
N SER A 102 -13.98 6.12 9.76
CA SER A 102 -13.91 5.48 8.44
C SER A 102 -12.75 4.46 8.38
N LEU A 103 -12.88 3.42 7.56
CA LEU A 103 -11.83 2.41 7.42
C LEU A 103 -10.49 3.03 6.96
N VAL A 104 -10.52 4.03 6.10
CA VAL A 104 -9.31 4.73 5.64
C VAL A 104 -8.64 5.51 6.78
N ASP A 105 -9.42 6.11 7.69
CA ASP A 105 -8.84 6.79 8.86
C ASP A 105 -8.25 5.79 9.85
N CYS A 106 -8.92 4.65 10.08
CA CYS A 106 -8.35 3.54 10.86
C CYS A 106 -7.03 3.06 10.25
N LEU A 107 -6.98 2.87 8.93
CA LEU A 107 -5.77 2.45 8.21
C LEU A 107 -4.66 3.51 8.30
N ARG A 108 -5.00 4.80 8.19
CA ARG A 108 -4.05 5.90 8.37
C ARG A 108 -3.46 5.91 9.78
N ASN A 109 -4.29 5.74 10.81
CA ASN A 109 -3.84 5.65 12.19
C ASN A 109 -2.94 4.42 12.42
N ALA A 110 -3.33 3.26 11.89
CA ALA A 110 -2.53 2.03 11.95
C ALA A 110 -1.17 2.20 11.23
N THR A 111 -1.14 2.94 10.12
CA THR A 111 0.12 3.30 9.42
C THR A 111 1.02 4.16 10.32
N GLY A 112 0.45 5.13 11.03
CA GLY A 112 1.19 5.94 12.02
C GLY A 112 1.76 5.10 13.16
N TYR A 113 0.97 4.16 13.67
CA TYR A 113 1.43 3.22 14.71
C TYR A 113 2.55 2.31 14.19
N ALA A 114 2.43 1.76 12.99
CA ALA A 114 3.48 0.97 12.36
C ALA A 114 4.78 1.78 12.22
N ASN A 115 4.70 3.05 11.79
CA ASN A 115 5.85 3.95 11.75
C ASN A 115 6.52 4.08 13.11
N TYR A 116 5.73 4.35 14.15
CA TYR A 116 6.26 4.49 15.52
C TYR A 116 6.95 3.20 15.99
N ALA A 117 6.32 2.03 15.77
CA ALA A 117 6.87 0.74 16.20
C ALA A 117 8.21 0.42 15.50
N ILE A 118 8.28 0.62 14.18
CA ILE A 118 9.49 0.40 13.38
C ILE A 118 10.58 1.39 13.78
N HIS A 119 10.24 2.68 13.90
CA HIS A 119 11.20 3.71 14.31
C HIS A 119 11.80 3.41 15.67
N ARG A 120 10.97 3.06 16.66
CA ARG A 120 11.41 2.69 17.99
C ARG A 120 12.34 1.46 17.97
N LYS A 121 11.96 0.42 17.24
CA LYS A 121 12.78 -0.79 17.09
C LYS A 121 14.13 -0.49 16.43
N SER A 122 14.16 0.40 15.43
CA SER A 122 15.40 0.86 14.77
C SER A 122 16.36 1.55 15.75
N LEU A 123 15.85 2.26 16.75
CA LEU A 123 16.65 2.92 17.77
C LEU A 123 17.10 1.98 18.90
N GLU A 124 16.27 1.01 19.29
CA GLU A 124 16.52 0.10 20.42
C GLU A 124 17.43 -1.09 20.05
N ASP A 125 17.38 -1.58 18.79
CA ASP A 125 18.12 -2.76 18.34
C ASP A 125 19.16 -2.39 17.29
N PRO A 126 20.47 -2.42 17.62
CA PRO A 126 21.52 -2.08 16.65
C PRO A 126 21.52 -2.92 15.36
N ARG A 127 20.93 -4.13 15.38
CA ARG A 127 20.80 -4.97 14.19
C ARG A 127 19.73 -4.46 13.24
N CYS A 128 18.81 -3.66 13.73
CA CYS A 128 17.72 -3.03 13.00
C CYS A 128 17.97 -1.54 12.73
N SER A 129 19.17 -1.03 13.04
CA SER A 129 19.49 0.39 12.87
C SER A 129 19.36 0.83 11.43
N GLY A 130 18.56 1.89 11.21
CA GLY A 130 18.31 2.44 9.88
C GLY A 130 17.33 1.61 9.02
N MET A 131 16.62 0.64 9.62
CA MET A 131 15.56 -0.07 8.90
C MET A 131 14.38 0.84 8.61
N GLY A 132 13.69 0.55 7.53
CA GLY A 132 12.45 1.21 7.15
C GLY A 132 11.67 0.34 6.19
N ALA A 133 10.47 0.77 5.84
CA ALA A 133 9.66 0.10 4.82
C ALA A 133 8.74 1.08 4.10
N THR A 134 8.38 0.78 2.87
CA THR A 134 7.23 1.41 2.22
C THR A 134 5.94 0.83 2.79
N LEU A 135 4.83 1.50 2.55
CA LEU A 135 3.49 0.94 2.75
C LEU A 135 2.56 1.50 1.69
N THR A 136 2.07 0.63 0.83
CA THR A 136 0.99 0.94 -0.10
C THR A 136 -0.20 0.06 0.26
N ALA A 137 -1.22 0.67 0.81
CA ALA A 137 -2.37 -0.03 1.35
C ALA A 137 -3.67 0.46 0.69
N ALA A 138 -4.61 -0.46 0.49
CA ALA A 138 -5.96 -0.17 0.03
C ALA A 138 -6.98 -0.60 1.08
N ALA A 139 -7.87 0.31 1.46
CA ALA A 139 -9.05 0.08 2.28
C ALA A 139 -10.28 0.06 1.40
N ILE A 140 -10.98 -1.06 1.34
CA ILE A 140 -12.17 -1.25 0.52
C ILE A 140 -13.39 -1.37 1.42
N ALA A 141 -14.29 -0.40 1.32
CA ALA A 141 -15.54 -0.38 2.08
C ALA A 141 -16.68 0.23 1.26
N GLY A 142 -17.81 -0.44 1.18
CA GLY A 142 -18.92 -0.03 0.33
C GLY A 142 -18.49 0.07 -1.14
N HIS A 143 -18.60 1.27 -1.72
CA HIS A 143 -18.23 1.55 -3.11
C HIS A 143 -16.92 2.36 -3.21
N SER A 144 -16.16 2.46 -2.10
CA SER A 144 -14.90 3.19 -2.06
C SER A 144 -13.71 2.25 -2.01
N MET A 145 -12.69 2.59 -2.78
CA MET A 145 -11.34 2.07 -2.70
C MET A 145 -10.43 3.23 -2.32
N ASP A 146 -10.03 3.26 -1.05
CA ASP A 146 -9.18 4.30 -0.49
C ASP A 146 -7.75 3.78 -0.36
N PHE A 147 -6.78 4.57 -0.78
CA PHE A 147 -5.36 4.20 -0.72
C PHE A 147 -4.64 5.04 0.32
N VAL A 148 -3.77 4.40 1.10
CA VAL A 148 -2.83 5.06 2.01
C VAL A 148 -1.42 4.71 1.55
N GLN A 149 -0.61 5.74 1.28
CA GLN A 149 0.70 5.62 0.65
C GLN A 149 1.81 6.20 1.51
N VAL A 150 2.87 5.42 1.69
CA VAL A 150 4.18 5.82 2.20
C VAL A 150 5.26 5.16 1.35
N GLY A 151 6.13 5.94 0.73
CA GLY A 151 7.20 5.44 -0.13
C GLY A 151 6.85 5.45 -1.62
N ASP A 152 7.34 4.46 -2.38
CA ASP A 152 7.27 4.39 -3.84
C ASP A 152 6.77 3.03 -4.39
N SER A 153 6.30 2.14 -3.52
CA SER A 153 5.43 1.04 -3.95
C SER A 153 4.12 1.61 -4.49
N ARG A 154 3.50 0.97 -5.45
CA ARG A 154 2.42 1.61 -6.23
C ARG A 154 1.11 0.82 -6.19
N ALA A 155 0.01 1.57 -6.35
CA ALA A 155 -1.32 1.03 -6.56
C ALA A 155 -1.89 1.52 -7.89
N TYR A 156 -2.52 0.60 -8.63
CA TYR A 156 -3.21 0.89 -9.87
C TYR A 156 -4.63 0.34 -9.82
N VAL A 157 -5.52 0.99 -10.55
CA VAL A 157 -6.85 0.46 -10.87
C VAL A 157 -6.94 0.22 -12.37
N ILE A 158 -7.44 -0.95 -12.75
CA ILE A 158 -7.71 -1.37 -14.12
C ILE A 158 -9.22 -1.44 -14.30
N ARG A 159 -9.75 -0.72 -15.29
CA ARG A 159 -11.17 -0.71 -15.68
C ARG A 159 -11.28 -0.85 -17.19
N GLY A 160 -11.70 -2.01 -17.65
CA GLY A 160 -11.72 -2.32 -19.08
C GLY A 160 -10.33 -2.29 -19.70
N ASP A 161 -10.10 -1.35 -20.60
CA ASP A 161 -8.83 -1.12 -21.31
C ASP A 161 -8.01 0.06 -20.76
N GLU A 162 -8.42 0.63 -19.62
CA GLU A 162 -7.69 1.68 -18.92
C GLU A 162 -6.97 1.12 -17.68
N ILE A 163 -5.74 1.57 -17.45
CA ILE A 163 -5.00 1.42 -16.18
C ILE A 163 -4.63 2.80 -15.67
N LYS A 164 -4.89 3.04 -14.39
CA LYS A 164 -4.63 4.33 -13.75
C LYS A 164 -3.80 4.13 -12.49
N LEU A 165 -2.66 4.83 -12.40
CA LEU A 165 -1.91 4.97 -11.15
C LEU A 165 -2.75 5.78 -10.16
N THR A 166 -2.96 5.23 -8.95
CA THR A 166 -3.80 5.82 -7.91
C THR A 166 -2.98 6.38 -6.74
N THR A 167 -1.72 6.01 -6.65
CA THR A 167 -0.76 6.50 -5.64
C THR A 167 0.19 7.52 -6.24
N LYS A 168 0.91 8.23 -5.37
CA LYS A 168 1.94 9.18 -5.76
C LYS A 168 3.23 8.85 -5.04
N ASP A 169 4.28 8.52 -5.78
CA ASP A 169 5.58 8.16 -5.22
C ASP A 169 6.15 9.30 -4.37
N GLN A 170 6.61 8.94 -3.19
CA GLN A 170 7.33 9.84 -2.30
C GLN A 170 8.84 9.67 -2.50
N SER A 171 9.29 9.86 -3.76
CA SER A 171 10.69 9.75 -4.18
C SER A 171 11.26 11.11 -4.61
N LEU A 172 12.60 11.21 -4.61
CA LEU A 172 13.28 12.43 -5.05
C LEU A 172 12.98 12.74 -6.51
N VAL A 173 12.94 11.72 -7.38
CA VAL A 173 12.68 11.93 -8.80
C VAL A 173 11.24 12.40 -9.05
N GLN A 174 10.26 11.88 -8.29
CA GLN A 174 8.89 12.37 -8.37
C GLN A 174 8.78 13.83 -7.95
N GLN A 175 9.49 14.24 -6.90
CA GLN A 175 9.54 15.65 -6.51
C GLN A 175 10.15 16.54 -7.60
N LEU A 176 11.19 16.08 -8.30
CA LEU A 176 11.81 16.81 -9.42
C LEU A 176 10.85 16.92 -10.61
N VAL A 177 10.06 15.89 -10.90
CA VAL A 177 9.00 15.92 -11.91
C VAL A 177 7.91 16.93 -11.53
N ASP A 178 7.43 16.90 -10.29
CA ASP A 178 6.37 17.80 -9.78
C ASP A 178 6.72 19.28 -9.90
N VAL A 179 8.00 19.63 -9.69
CA VAL A 179 8.48 21.01 -9.84
C VAL A 179 8.96 21.33 -11.27
N GLY A 180 8.79 20.39 -12.20
CA GLY A 180 9.11 20.57 -13.62
C GLY A 180 10.60 20.63 -13.94
N GLN A 181 11.47 20.10 -13.09
CA GLN A 181 12.92 20.06 -13.34
C GLN A 181 13.34 18.93 -14.26
N ILE A 182 12.64 17.82 -14.24
CA ILE A 182 12.84 16.66 -15.13
C ILE A 182 11.47 16.19 -15.66
N THR A 183 11.48 15.43 -16.76
CA THR A 183 10.28 14.74 -17.26
C THR A 183 10.09 13.40 -16.57
N GLU A 184 8.90 12.78 -16.70
CA GLU A 184 8.66 11.41 -16.22
C GLU A 184 9.61 10.39 -16.88
N GLU A 185 9.94 10.58 -18.18
CA GLU A 185 10.90 9.73 -18.89
C GLU A 185 12.32 9.87 -18.32
N ASP A 186 12.74 11.10 -17.99
CA ASP A 186 14.04 11.34 -17.35
C ASP A 186 14.12 10.68 -15.97
N ALA A 187 13.00 10.68 -15.23
CA ALA A 187 12.92 10.08 -13.89
C ALA A 187 13.18 8.56 -13.91
N GLU A 188 12.70 7.84 -14.94
CA GLU A 188 12.90 6.38 -15.07
C GLU A 188 14.38 5.96 -15.13
N THR A 189 15.24 6.81 -15.68
CA THR A 189 16.68 6.55 -15.87
C THR A 189 17.59 7.38 -14.97
N HIS A 190 17.00 8.21 -14.10
CA HIS A 190 17.74 9.14 -13.25
C HIS A 190 18.64 8.40 -12.25
N MET A 191 19.83 8.95 -11.97
CA MET A 191 20.78 8.34 -11.03
C MET A 191 20.24 8.23 -9.58
N PHE A 192 19.27 9.06 -9.21
CA PHE A 192 18.61 9.08 -7.90
C PHE A 192 17.20 8.47 -7.92
N ARG A 193 16.84 7.65 -8.93
CA ARG A 193 15.49 7.09 -9.04
C ARG A 193 15.07 6.24 -7.83
N ASN A 194 16.02 5.64 -7.11
CA ASN A 194 15.77 4.81 -5.92
C ASN A 194 15.87 5.60 -4.60
N VAL A 195 15.88 6.95 -4.64
CA VAL A 195 15.94 7.76 -3.41
C VAL A 195 14.53 8.05 -2.94
N ILE A 196 14.13 7.37 -1.86
CA ILE A 196 12.84 7.54 -1.20
C ILE A 196 12.93 8.68 -0.19
N LEU A 197 11.93 9.56 -0.16
CA LEU A 197 11.86 10.72 0.72
C LEU A 197 11.10 10.44 2.02
N GLN A 198 10.17 9.48 1.99
CA GLN A 198 9.44 9.02 3.16
C GLN A 198 9.35 7.50 3.19
N ALA A 199 9.64 6.91 4.36
CA ALA A 199 9.47 5.50 4.64
C ALA A 199 9.08 5.31 6.10
N LEU A 200 8.32 4.26 6.42
CA LEU A 200 8.03 3.86 7.79
C LEU A 200 9.35 3.61 8.54
N GLY A 201 9.43 4.10 9.75
CA GLY A 201 10.59 3.92 10.63
C GLY A 201 11.76 4.88 10.39
N ALA A 202 11.80 5.56 9.24
CA ALA A 202 12.90 6.48 8.92
C ALA A 202 12.89 7.75 9.80
N GLN A 203 11.71 8.25 10.15
CA GLN A 203 11.51 9.45 10.97
C GLN A 203 10.36 9.22 11.97
N SER A 204 10.35 10.02 13.06
CA SER A 204 9.25 9.98 14.04
C SER A 204 7.92 10.42 13.43
N ASP A 205 7.97 11.46 12.59
CA ASP A 205 6.81 12.06 11.97
C ASP A 205 6.62 11.50 10.56
N LEU A 206 5.36 11.21 10.21
CA LEU A 206 4.96 10.62 8.94
C LEU A 206 3.75 11.36 8.38
N THR A 207 3.77 11.62 7.09
CA THR A 207 2.63 12.21 6.36
C THR A 207 2.21 11.27 5.22
N PRO A 208 1.34 10.28 5.48
CA PRO A 208 0.83 9.42 4.43
C PRO A 208 0.01 10.20 3.41
N VAL A 209 0.14 9.88 2.13
CA VAL A 209 -0.74 10.41 1.09
C VAL A 209 -1.97 9.52 1.00
N VAL A 210 -3.16 10.14 0.95
CA VAL A 210 -4.43 9.42 0.82
C VAL A 210 -5.09 9.77 -0.50
N SER A 211 -5.55 8.76 -1.22
CA SER A 211 -6.32 8.94 -2.45
C SER A 211 -7.52 8.00 -2.48
N ARG A 212 -8.52 8.34 -3.28
CA ARG A 212 -9.78 7.58 -3.40
C ARG A 212 -10.15 7.35 -4.85
N VAL A 213 -10.65 6.15 -5.12
CA VAL A 213 -11.30 5.79 -6.37
C VAL A 213 -12.69 5.23 -6.07
N HIS A 214 -13.70 5.66 -6.82
CA HIS A 214 -15.02 5.05 -6.77
C HIS A 214 -14.99 3.71 -7.50
N LEU A 215 -15.31 2.65 -6.76
CA LEU A 215 -15.24 1.27 -7.21
C LEU A 215 -16.42 0.92 -8.12
N GLN A 216 -16.14 0.28 -9.23
CA GLN A 216 -17.14 -0.21 -10.18
C GLN A 216 -16.99 -1.72 -10.40
N ARG A 217 -18.05 -2.33 -10.90
CA ARG A 217 -18.09 -3.76 -11.20
C ARG A 217 -17.03 -4.13 -12.23
N GLY A 218 -16.25 -5.16 -11.91
CA GLY A 218 -15.19 -5.66 -12.79
C GLY A 218 -13.87 -4.91 -12.67
N ASP A 219 -13.76 -3.89 -11.80
CA ASP A 219 -12.48 -3.25 -11.52
C ASP A 219 -11.48 -4.26 -10.98
N ILE A 220 -10.24 -4.15 -11.44
CA ILE A 220 -9.11 -4.89 -10.90
C ILE A 220 -8.16 -3.88 -10.26
N MET A 221 -7.84 -4.08 -8.99
CA MET A 221 -6.76 -3.37 -8.30
C MET A 221 -5.46 -4.16 -8.43
N LEU A 222 -4.36 -3.46 -8.68
CA LEU A 222 -3.01 -3.99 -8.67
C LEU A 222 -2.18 -3.18 -7.66
N LEU A 223 -1.67 -3.84 -6.61
CA LEU A 223 -0.62 -3.29 -5.73
C LEU A 223 0.71 -3.96 -6.08
N CYS A 224 1.80 -3.20 -6.05
CA CYS A 224 3.13 -3.78 -6.30
C CYS A 224 4.25 -3.00 -5.63
N SER A 225 5.36 -3.69 -5.35
CA SER A 225 6.65 -3.08 -5.02
C SER A 225 7.34 -2.53 -6.28
N ASP A 226 8.42 -1.78 -6.06
CA ASP A 226 9.21 -1.17 -7.14
C ASP A 226 9.91 -2.21 -8.04
N GLY A 227 10.16 -3.42 -7.53
CA GLY A 227 10.67 -4.53 -8.33
C GLY A 227 9.77 -4.93 -9.50
N LEU A 228 8.47 -4.61 -9.45
CA LEU A 228 7.57 -4.71 -10.60
C LEU A 228 7.52 -3.39 -11.37
N SER A 229 7.13 -2.29 -10.72
CA SER A 229 6.88 -1.00 -11.39
C SER A 229 8.14 -0.37 -11.97
N GLY A 230 9.32 -0.68 -11.46
CA GLY A 230 10.60 -0.30 -12.04
C GLY A 230 11.01 -1.12 -13.27
N LYS A 231 10.26 -2.17 -13.61
CA LYS A 231 10.54 -3.05 -14.76
C LYS A 231 9.50 -2.96 -15.87
N MET A 232 8.32 -2.50 -15.59
CA MET A 232 7.22 -2.44 -16.55
C MET A 232 6.42 -1.16 -16.39
N ARG A 233 6.02 -0.59 -17.52
CA ARG A 233 5.07 0.51 -17.57
C ARG A 233 3.65 0.00 -17.32
N ALA A 234 2.78 0.90 -16.91
CA ALA A 234 1.38 0.57 -16.59
C ALA A 234 0.67 -0.14 -17.74
N GLU A 235 0.84 0.32 -18.99
CA GLU A 235 0.21 -0.24 -20.18
C GLU A 235 0.67 -1.68 -20.45
N GLU A 236 1.93 -2.02 -20.13
CA GLU A 236 2.46 -3.38 -20.26
C GLU A 236 1.87 -4.31 -19.19
N MET A 237 1.70 -3.81 -17.94
CA MET A 237 1.02 -4.54 -16.88
C MET A 237 -0.44 -4.81 -17.25
N LEU A 238 -1.17 -3.81 -17.78
CA LEU A 238 -2.52 -3.97 -18.30
C LEU A 238 -2.61 -5.08 -19.34
N GLN A 239 -1.70 -5.08 -20.32
CA GLN A 239 -1.67 -6.09 -21.38
C GLN A 239 -1.47 -7.51 -20.82
N ILE A 240 -0.60 -7.66 -19.81
CA ILE A 240 -0.36 -8.96 -19.17
C ILE A 240 -1.62 -9.39 -18.41
N VAL A 241 -2.23 -8.52 -17.60
CA VAL A 241 -3.45 -8.85 -16.85
C VAL A 241 -4.58 -9.22 -17.81
N ALA A 242 -4.81 -8.44 -18.86
CA ALA A 242 -5.85 -8.67 -19.85
C ALA A 242 -5.65 -9.99 -20.63
N SER A 243 -4.39 -10.38 -20.91
CA SER A 243 -4.05 -11.60 -21.67
C SER A 243 -4.29 -12.89 -20.89
N ASN A 244 -4.56 -12.81 -19.58
CA ASN A 244 -4.81 -13.99 -18.74
C ASN A 244 -6.30 -14.26 -18.48
N ASP A 245 -7.22 -13.67 -19.29
CA ASP A 245 -8.66 -13.97 -19.31
C ASP A 245 -9.33 -13.94 -17.92
N GLY A 246 -8.82 -13.11 -17.01
CA GLY A 246 -9.34 -12.95 -15.65
C GLY A 246 -8.84 -13.99 -14.64
N ASP A 247 -7.91 -14.85 -14.99
CA ASP A 247 -7.18 -15.69 -14.04
C ASP A 247 -6.11 -14.85 -13.33
N LEU A 248 -6.41 -14.40 -12.10
CA LEU A 248 -5.53 -13.53 -11.33
C LEU A 248 -4.23 -14.23 -10.89
N ALA A 249 -4.27 -15.54 -10.67
CA ALA A 249 -3.07 -16.31 -10.31
C ALA A 249 -2.11 -16.38 -11.51
N ALA A 250 -2.64 -16.70 -12.70
CA ALA A 250 -1.84 -16.71 -13.92
C ALA A 250 -1.32 -15.30 -14.27
N ALA A 251 -2.11 -14.24 -14.04
CA ALA A 251 -1.69 -12.87 -14.26
C ALA A 251 -0.55 -12.45 -13.31
N CYS A 252 -0.65 -12.75 -11.99
CA CYS A 252 0.44 -12.49 -11.03
C CYS A 252 1.73 -13.22 -11.43
N ASP A 253 1.63 -14.51 -11.77
CA ASP A 253 2.78 -15.31 -12.19
C ASP A 253 3.43 -14.75 -13.48
N ALA A 254 2.63 -14.30 -14.44
CA ALA A 254 3.11 -13.69 -15.67
C ALA A 254 3.82 -12.34 -15.42
N LEU A 255 3.27 -11.49 -14.53
CA LEU A 255 3.88 -10.22 -14.13
C LEU A 255 5.25 -10.44 -13.46
N VAL A 256 5.30 -11.34 -12.47
CA VAL A 256 6.55 -11.68 -11.76
C VAL A 256 7.58 -12.28 -12.70
N LYS A 257 7.18 -13.20 -13.58
CA LYS A 257 8.08 -13.79 -14.59
C LYS A 257 8.64 -12.76 -15.55
N GLU A 258 7.82 -11.80 -15.99
CA GLU A 258 8.27 -10.75 -16.90
C GLU A 258 9.25 -9.80 -16.21
N ALA A 259 9.00 -9.38 -14.95
CA ALA A 259 9.94 -8.58 -14.18
C ALA A 259 11.28 -9.30 -13.98
N ASN A 260 11.22 -10.58 -13.64
CA ASN A 260 12.41 -11.44 -13.56
C ASN A 260 13.14 -11.59 -14.89
N ARG A 261 12.42 -11.70 -16.02
CA ARG A 261 13.01 -11.75 -17.37
C ARG A 261 13.75 -10.45 -17.73
N ARG A 262 13.29 -9.31 -17.23
CA ARG A 262 13.89 -7.98 -17.41
C ARG A 262 15.02 -7.67 -16.43
N GLY A 263 15.46 -8.64 -15.66
CA GLY A 263 16.63 -8.56 -14.77
C GLY A 263 16.37 -9.08 -13.37
N GLY A 264 15.21 -8.79 -12.78
CA GLY A 264 14.85 -9.24 -11.42
C GLY A 264 15.87 -8.78 -10.39
N GLU A 265 16.33 -7.52 -10.47
CA GLU A 265 17.37 -6.98 -9.59
C GLU A 265 16.88 -6.78 -8.16
N ASP A 266 15.55 -6.67 -7.98
CA ASP A 266 14.94 -6.51 -6.68
C ASP A 266 13.89 -7.59 -6.38
N ASN A 267 13.40 -7.60 -5.15
CA ASN A 267 12.24 -8.36 -4.73
C ASN A 267 11.00 -7.86 -5.49
N ILE A 268 10.09 -8.76 -5.83
CA ILE A 268 8.94 -8.46 -6.67
C ILE A 268 7.69 -8.94 -5.97
N THR A 269 6.83 -8.02 -5.58
CA THR A 269 5.56 -8.34 -4.91
C THR A 269 4.39 -7.75 -5.68
N VAL A 270 3.37 -8.57 -5.92
CA VAL A 270 2.15 -8.22 -6.65
C VAL A 270 0.94 -8.73 -5.90
N VAL A 271 -0.06 -7.86 -5.73
CA VAL A 271 -1.41 -8.23 -5.27
C VAL A 271 -2.41 -7.80 -6.33
N LEU A 272 -3.22 -8.74 -6.83
CA LEU A 272 -4.33 -8.47 -7.72
C LEU A 272 -5.64 -8.79 -7.01
N ALA A 273 -6.62 -7.88 -7.10
CA ALA A 273 -7.96 -8.09 -6.57
C ALA A 273 -8.99 -7.60 -7.58
N ARG A 274 -9.95 -8.48 -7.98
CA ARG A 274 -11.08 -8.15 -8.85
C ARG A 274 -12.35 -8.06 -8.04
N PHE A 275 -13.09 -6.99 -8.27
CA PHE A 275 -14.32 -6.70 -7.54
C PHE A 275 -15.53 -6.90 -8.44
N ASP A 276 -16.56 -7.62 -7.93
CA ASP A 276 -17.80 -7.90 -8.63
C ASP A 276 -18.99 -7.83 -7.65
N GLY A 277 -20.19 -7.71 -8.18
CA GLY A 277 -21.42 -7.69 -7.41
C GLY A 277 -22.49 -6.81 -8.06
N GLU A 278 -23.76 -7.14 -7.80
CA GLU A 278 -24.89 -6.37 -8.31
C GLU A 278 -25.05 -5.02 -7.58
N ASP A 279 -24.47 -4.90 -6.41
CA ASP A 279 -24.40 -3.71 -5.58
C ASP A 279 -23.39 -2.68 -6.10
N LEU A 280 -22.43 -3.07 -6.93
CA LEU A 280 -21.49 -2.16 -7.57
C LEU A 280 -22.08 -1.54 -8.84
N ASP A 281 -21.74 -0.26 -9.08
CA ASP A 281 -22.10 0.41 -10.31
C ASP A 281 -21.56 -0.33 -11.53
N ALA A 282 -22.35 -0.33 -12.60
CA ALA A 282 -21.89 -0.89 -13.87
C ALA A 282 -20.68 -0.11 -14.38
N PRO A 283 -19.72 -0.79 -15.07
CA PRO A 283 -18.56 -0.12 -15.63
C PRO A 283 -18.98 1.08 -16.51
N ALA A 284 -18.62 2.27 -16.10
CA ALA A 284 -18.81 3.46 -16.91
C ALA A 284 -17.67 3.55 -17.96
N ARG A 285 -17.97 4.20 -19.09
CA ARG A 285 -16.93 4.52 -20.10
C ARG A 285 -16.15 5.80 -19.74
N GLU A 286 -16.39 6.30 -18.54
CA GLU A 286 -15.71 7.50 -18.06
C GLU A 286 -14.30 7.12 -17.54
N PRO A 287 -13.30 8.00 -17.72
CA PRO A 287 -11.95 7.77 -17.20
C PRO A 287 -11.96 7.54 -15.69
N ILE A 288 -11.03 6.72 -15.21
CA ILE A 288 -10.83 6.50 -13.77
C ILE A 288 -10.40 7.81 -13.13
N THR A 289 -11.22 8.32 -12.21
CA THR A 289 -10.94 9.54 -11.46
C THR A 289 -10.33 9.17 -10.13
N VAL A 290 -9.18 9.79 -9.81
CA VAL A 290 -8.49 9.68 -8.53
C VAL A 290 -8.67 10.98 -7.77
N GLU A 291 -9.33 10.90 -6.63
CA GLU A 291 -9.49 12.02 -5.72
C GLU A 291 -8.36 11.99 -4.69
N LEU A 292 -7.57 13.05 -4.59
CA LEU A 292 -6.61 13.21 -3.49
C LEU A 292 -7.35 13.79 -2.30
N ALA A 293 -7.27 13.13 -1.14
CA ALA A 293 -7.80 13.69 0.09
C ALA A 293 -6.97 14.93 0.44
N ALA A 294 -7.64 16.07 0.58
CA ALA A 294 -7.00 17.25 1.17
C ALA A 294 -6.58 16.85 2.60
N LEU A 295 -5.31 17.01 2.91
CA LEU A 295 -4.85 16.95 4.30
C LEU A 295 -5.58 18.08 5.03
N GLU A 296 -6.56 17.75 5.86
CA GLU A 296 -7.04 18.72 6.84
C GLU A 296 -5.86 18.97 7.77
N ASP A 297 -5.27 20.17 7.66
CA ASP A 297 -4.30 20.66 8.63
C ASP A 297 -4.97 20.56 10.00
N ASP A 298 -4.51 19.66 10.85
CA ASP A 298 -4.95 19.54 12.24
C ASP A 298 -4.52 20.81 12.99
N LYS A 299 -5.33 21.85 12.83
CA LYS A 299 -5.20 23.12 13.57
C LYS A 299 -5.88 22.96 14.90
N THR A 300 -5.27 22.24 15.83
CA THR A 300 -5.48 22.52 17.28
C THR A 300 -4.38 21.88 18.12
N LEU A 301 -3.19 22.42 18.09
CA LEU A 301 -2.42 22.46 19.33
C LEU A 301 -2.98 23.63 20.15
N PRO A 302 -3.50 23.41 21.39
CA PRO A 302 -3.87 24.51 22.27
C PRO A 302 -2.62 25.33 22.53
N GLY A 303 -2.72 26.63 22.24
CA GLY A 303 -1.64 27.57 22.45
C GLY A 303 -1.13 27.47 23.87
N THR A 304 0.19 27.37 24.03
CA THR A 304 0.87 27.74 25.28
C THR A 304 0.63 29.21 25.49
N GLU A 305 -0.24 29.53 26.46
CA GLU A 305 -0.37 30.88 26.96
C GLU A 305 1.00 31.31 27.52
N ASP A 306 1.61 32.30 26.87
CA ASP A 306 2.78 33.00 27.36
C ASP A 306 2.36 33.76 28.63
N ASP A 307 2.60 33.15 29.78
CA ASP A 307 2.48 33.82 31.07
C ASP A 307 3.76 34.73 31.30
N THR A 308 3.75 35.88 30.66
CA THR A 308 4.68 36.96 30.96
C THR A 308 4.07 37.91 31.99
N SER A 309 4.01 37.46 33.24
CA SER A 309 3.77 38.36 34.38
C SER A 309 5.11 38.94 34.85
N PRO A 310 5.29 40.26 34.98
CA PRO A 310 6.49 40.84 35.49
C PRO A 310 6.56 40.61 37.01
N ILE A 311 7.71 40.09 37.46
CA ILE A 311 8.07 39.95 38.88
C ILE A 311 8.38 41.32 39.43
N PRO A 312 7.93 41.64 40.70
CA PRO A 312 8.11 42.94 41.34
C PRO A 312 9.54 43.28 41.76
#